data_7d44edf75945fb1db4f279eba2730c4d
#
_entry.id   7d44edf75945fb1db4f279eba2730c4d
#
_cell.length_a   1.000
_cell.length_b   1.000
_cell.length_c   1.000
_cell.angle_alpha   90.00
_cell.angle_beta   90.00
_cell.angle_gamma   90.00
#
_symmetry.space_group_name_H-M   'P 1'
#
loop_
_entity.id
_entity.type
_entity.pdbx_description
1 polymer ?
#
loop_
_entity_poly.entity_id
_entity_poly.type
_entity_poly.pdbx_seq_one_letter_code
_entity_poly.pdbx_strand_id
1 'polypeptide(L)'
;ITVSDTQYVVIKSQILQNARTLKFVNVLDKARNVVLKNMHGENIVRYLSYIMRNKVIKSQIYEEENKLLSNLYLKYGSIPFETMPFCTSLIEHNPEMRDVFGAIPSDDNESQLLARYLQMNTTSKGHLYTNVEEVADFGDINYLINDHNRKLYKTHHSRDLCRFGKNFLYINEYYEDTKRILEELLNLSKGGLVGYRNLVTYWMNENPETVNCEEKKNILNEMFVNSQVALIYGAAGTGKTYLLNHVAQLFDEQTKLFLANTNPAVDNLRRKMKAKNCDFSTIAMFLKRGNVNATYDILIMDECSMVSNSDMRKVLEKANYKLLVLVGDTYQIEAISFGNWFSLAKYFLPRKTW
;
A
#
# COMPACT_ATOMS: atom_id res chain seq x y z
N ILE A 1 8.17 26.83 15.42
CA ILE A 1 7.75 26.41 16.77
C ILE A 1 8.93 26.45 17.75
N THR A 2 10.12 26.02 17.36
CA THR A 2 11.32 25.89 18.22
C THR A 2 12.27 27.09 18.23
N VAL A 3 11.96 28.17 17.51
CA VAL A 3 12.74 29.43 17.56
C VAL A 3 12.65 30.13 18.92
N SER A 4 13.58 31.01 19.22
CA SER A 4 13.55 31.79 20.51
C SER A 4 12.25 32.61 20.62
N ASP A 5 11.89 32.96 21.85
CA ASP A 5 10.65 33.75 22.12
C ASP A 5 10.70 35.10 21.40
N THR A 6 11.85 35.76 21.40
CA THR A 6 12.07 37.05 20.73
C THR A 6 11.82 36.91 19.20
N GLN A 7 12.40 35.88 18.57
CA GLN A 7 12.21 35.63 17.16
C GLN A 7 10.75 35.24 16.83
N TYR A 8 10.11 34.46 17.73
CA TYR A 8 8.73 34.06 17.52
C TYR A 8 7.78 35.27 17.56
N VAL A 9 7.97 36.18 18.50
CA VAL A 9 7.16 37.42 18.59
C VAL A 9 7.31 38.29 17.35
N VAL A 10 8.53 38.42 16.80
CA VAL A 10 8.76 39.19 15.57
C VAL A 10 8.07 38.51 14.37
N ILE A 11 8.24 37.21 14.22
CA ILE A 11 7.57 36.44 13.12
C ILE A 11 6.04 36.56 13.24
N LYS A 12 5.53 36.38 14.48
CA LYS A 12 4.08 36.47 14.72
C LYS A 12 3.52 37.86 14.38
N SER A 13 4.21 38.93 14.80
CA SER A 13 3.76 40.28 14.46
C SER A 13 3.75 40.56 12.98
N GLN A 14 4.75 40.08 12.21
CA GLN A 14 4.81 40.20 10.77
C GLN A 14 3.67 39.42 10.07
N ILE A 15 3.37 38.22 10.58
CA ILE A 15 2.24 37.42 10.05
C ILE A 15 0.92 38.13 10.32
N LEU A 16 0.70 38.64 11.53
CA LEU A 16 -0.53 39.34 11.92
C LEU A 16 -0.78 40.62 11.14
N GLN A 17 0.25 41.33 10.72
CA GLN A 17 0.14 42.50 9.86
C GLN A 17 -0.31 42.17 8.43
N ASN A 18 0.00 40.97 7.94
CA ASN A 18 -0.23 40.56 6.56
C ASN A 18 -1.25 39.44 6.39
N ALA A 19 -1.76 38.85 7.48
CA ALA A 19 -2.56 37.64 7.40
C ALA A 19 -4.05 37.91 7.25
N ARG A 20 -4.65 37.21 6.32
CA ARG A 20 -6.10 37.11 6.17
C ARG A 20 -6.74 36.12 7.15
N THR A 21 -5.97 35.28 7.85
CA THR A 21 -6.46 34.25 8.76
C THR A 21 -5.67 34.22 10.07
N LEU A 22 -6.29 34.74 11.14
CA LEU A 22 -5.74 34.72 12.51
C LEU A 22 -5.74 33.32 13.13
N LYS A 23 -6.60 32.41 12.68
CA LYS A 23 -6.79 31.06 13.28
C LYS A 23 -5.52 30.22 13.26
N PHE A 24 -4.74 30.26 12.19
CA PHE A 24 -3.49 29.50 12.10
C PHE A 24 -2.44 29.96 13.11
N VAL A 25 -2.38 31.26 13.40
CA VAL A 25 -1.45 31.80 14.42
C VAL A 25 -1.80 31.28 15.80
N ASN A 26 -3.09 31.17 16.12
CA ASN A 26 -3.56 30.60 17.39
C ASN A 26 -3.18 29.12 17.51
N VAL A 27 -3.24 28.37 16.43
CA VAL A 27 -2.77 26.98 16.40
C VAL A 27 -1.28 26.88 16.64
N LEU A 28 -0.48 27.76 16.03
CA LEU A 28 0.97 27.83 16.27
C LEU A 28 1.31 28.19 17.71
N ASP A 29 0.57 29.11 18.34
CA ASP A 29 0.74 29.45 19.75
C ASP A 29 0.49 28.26 20.66
N LYS A 30 -0.63 27.55 20.45
CA LYS A 30 -0.95 26.33 21.19
C LYS A 30 0.10 25.23 20.96
N ALA A 31 0.49 25.00 19.72
CA ALA A 31 1.51 24.02 19.35
C ALA A 31 2.86 24.34 19.99
N ARG A 32 3.28 25.62 19.97
CA ARG A 32 4.50 26.07 20.62
C ARG A 32 4.46 25.82 22.13
N ASN A 33 3.33 26.12 22.78
CA ASN A 33 3.18 25.89 24.23
C ASN A 33 3.31 24.40 24.57
N VAL A 34 2.71 23.51 23.82
CA VAL A 34 2.83 22.04 23.99
C VAL A 34 4.28 21.59 23.86
N VAL A 35 5.00 22.07 22.84
CA VAL A 35 6.40 21.67 22.56
C VAL A 35 7.37 22.24 23.58
N LEU A 36 7.24 23.53 23.96
CA LEU A 36 8.19 24.17 24.90
C LEU A 36 8.00 23.70 26.33
N LYS A 37 6.81 23.26 26.70
CA LYS A 37 6.50 22.74 28.04
C LYS A 37 6.61 21.23 28.16
N ASN A 38 7.07 20.54 27.09
CA ASN A 38 7.15 19.08 27.03
C ASN A 38 5.83 18.40 27.48
N MET A 39 4.70 18.92 26.99
CA MET A 39 3.38 18.39 27.34
C MET A 39 3.08 17.12 26.54
N HIS A 40 2.12 16.34 27.02
CA HIS A 40 1.59 15.19 26.29
C HIS A 40 1.20 15.60 24.87
N GLY A 41 1.58 14.78 23.86
CA GLY A 41 1.35 15.06 22.46
C GLY A 41 2.44 15.89 21.76
N GLU A 42 3.53 16.24 22.45
CA GLU A 42 4.63 17.02 21.88
C GLU A 42 5.15 16.42 20.57
N ASN A 43 5.43 15.13 20.53
CA ASN A 43 5.95 14.44 19.33
C ASN A 43 4.96 14.49 18.18
N ILE A 44 3.67 14.40 18.48
CA ILE A 44 2.61 14.51 17.45
C ILE A 44 2.58 15.92 16.88
N VAL A 45 2.67 16.94 17.72
CA VAL A 45 2.69 18.35 17.29
C VAL A 45 3.94 18.63 16.44
N ARG A 46 5.11 18.13 16.84
CA ARG A 46 6.36 18.23 16.06
C ARG A 46 6.21 17.57 14.69
N TYR A 47 5.67 16.34 14.65
CA TYR A 47 5.42 15.62 13.43
C TYR A 47 4.44 16.34 12.50
N LEU A 48 3.27 16.77 13.00
CA LEU A 48 2.28 17.51 12.22
C LEU A 48 2.86 18.83 11.69
N SER A 49 3.65 19.54 12.49
CA SER A 49 4.31 20.79 12.06
C SER A 49 5.31 20.54 10.94
N TYR A 50 5.99 19.40 10.94
CA TYR A 50 6.92 19.01 9.89
C TYR A 50 6.21 18.64 8.58
N ILE A 51 5.14 17.85 8.63
CA ILE A 51 4.39 17.46 7.43
C ILE A 51 3.45 18.55 6.91
N MET A 52 3.18 19.57 7.70
CA MET A 52 2.28 20.66 7.34
C MET A 52 2.91 21.51 6.24
N ARG A 53 2.35 21.39 5.03
CA ARG A 53 2.75 22.13 3.84
C ARG A 53 1.66 23.14 3.47
N ASN A 54 2.03 24.18 2.72
CA ASN A 54 1.08 25.16 2.17
C ASN A 54 -0.14 24.50 1.49
N LYS A 55 0.04 23.34 0.85
CA LYS A 55 -1.06 22.59 0.24
C LYS A 55 -2.08 22.09 1.27
N VAL A 56 -1.62 21.58 2.42
CA VAL A 56 -2.49 21.11 3.49
C VAL A 56 -3.24 22.28 4.11
N ILE A 57 -2.55 23.40 4.39
CA ILE A 57 -3.16 24.61 4.95
C ILE A 57 -4.22 25.18 4.00
N LYS A 58 -3.92 25.24 2.70
CA LYS A 58 -4.85 25.73 1.68
C LYS A 58 -6.06 24.81 1.43
N SER A 59 -5.96 23.55 1.81
CA SER A 59 -7.06 22.59 1.67
C SER A 59 -8.02 22.59 2.87
N GLN A 60 -7.78 23.40 3.90
CA GLN A 60 -8.73 23.63 4.98
C GLN A 60 -9.98 24.35 4.45
N ILE A 61 -11.14 23.72 4.61
CA ILE A 61 -12.40 24.27 4.08
C ILE A 61 -13.32 24.75 5.19
N TYR A 62 -13.24 24.16 6.37
CA TYR A 62 -14.19 24.40 7.46
C TYR A 62 -13.52 25.08 8.65
N GLU A 63 -14.30 25.94 9.30
CA GLU A 63 -13.85 26.72 10.45
C GLU A 63 -14.07 26.02 11.79
N GLU A 64 -14.69 24.85 11.80
CA GLU A 64 -14.98 24.09 13.00
C GLU A 64 -13.71 23.59 13.69
N GLU A 65 -13.72 23.58 15.01
CA GLU A 65 -12.59 23.12 15.81
C GLU A 65 -12.44 21.60 15.70
N ASN A 66 -11.25 21.17 15.30
CA ASN A 66 -10.86 19.79 15.53
C ASN A 66 -10.48 19.64 17.01
N LYS A 67 -11.38 19.08 17.81
CA LYS A 67 -11.21 18.93 19.25
C LYS A 67 -10.03 18.03 19.64
N LEU A 68 -9.55 17.18 18.70
CA LEU A 68 -8.62 16.12 19.02
C LEU A 68 -7.15 16.55 19.01
N LEU A 69 -6.71 17.41 18.06
CA LEU A 69 -5.28 17.73 17.97
C LEU A 69 -4.88 19.15 17.67
N SER A 70 -5.49 19.80 16.70
CA SER A 70 -4.87 20.99 16.12
C SER A 70 -5.84 22.11 15.78
N ASN A 71 -7.12 21.98 16.04
CA ASN A 71 -8.14 22.84 15.46
C ASN A 71 -8.00 22.99 13.93
N LEU A 72 -7.36 22.02 13.29
CA LEU A 72 -7.22 21.92 11.84
C LEU A 72 -8.31 21.02 11.32
N TYR A 73 -9.24 21.58 10.59
CA TYR A 73 -10.24 20.82 9.89
C TYR A 73 -9.69 20.37 8.53
N LEU A 74 -9.40 19.10 8.42
CA LEU A 74 -8.94 18.53 7.14
C LEU A 74 -10.13 18.19 6.26
N LYS A 75 -10.03 18.53 4.98
CA LYS A 75 -11.01 18.18 3.96
C LYS A 75 -11.30 16.65 4.02
N TYR A 76 -12.58 16.29 4.05
CA TYR A 76 -13.07 14.91 4.08
C TYR A 76 -13.06 14.17 5.43
N GLY A 77 -13.11 14.87 6.54
CA GLY A 77 -13.36 14.25 7.84
C GLY A 77 -12.40 13.10 8.16
N SER A 78 -11.12 13.27 7.82
CA SER A 78 -10.10 12.28 8.15
C SER A 78 -10.07 12.10 9.66
N ILE A 79 -10.13 10.86 10.11
CA ILE A 79 -9.92 10.56 11.53
C ILE A 79 -8.50 11.00 11.87
N PRO A 80 -8.31 11.80 12.92
CA PRO A 80 -6.99 12.21 13.35
C PRO A 80 -6.11 10.96 13.52
N PHE A 81 -4.89 11.01 12.98
CA PHE A 81 -3.91 9.91 13.02
C PHE A 81 -4.14 8.72 12.09
N GLU A 82 -5.25 8.60 11.41
CA GLU A 82 -5.47 7.48 10.50
C GLU A 82 -4.40 7.40 9.40
N THR A 83 -3.97 8.56 8.90
CA THR A 83 -2.95 8.66 7.85
C THR A 83 -1.56 8.99 8.37
N MET A 84 -1.35 9.03 9.69
CA MET A 84 -0.02 9.25 10.25
C MET A 84 0.86 8.04 9.98
N PRO A 85 1.98 8.20 9.26
CA PRO A 85 2.94 7.12 9.10
C PRO A 85 3.56 6.79 10.47
N PHE A 86 3.81 5.51 10.70
CA PHE A 86 4.50 5.03 11.91
C PHE A 86 6.00 5.19 11.81
N CYS A 87 6.51 5.24 10.58
CA CYS A 87 7.93 5.40 10.30
C CYS A 87 8.14 6.57 9.36
N THR A 88 8.95 7.53 9.75
CA THR A 88 9.51 8.57 8.89
C THR A 88 11.03 8.51 8.96
N SER A 89 11.73 9.13 8.04
CA SER A 89 13.18 9.30 8.11
C SER A 89 13.66 10.16 9.29
N LEU A 90 12.74 10.77 10.01
CA LEU A 90 13.00 11.61 11.19
C LEU A 90 12.65 10.86 12.46
N ILE A 91 13.53 9.97 12.89
CA ILE A 91 13.33 9.08 14.05
C ILE A 91 12.90 9.86 15.31
N GLU A 92 13.48 11.02 15.57
CA GLU A 92 13.18 11.85 16.74
C GLU A 92 11.80 12.51 16.70
N HIS A 93 11.10 12.48 15.57
CA HIS A 93 9.80 13.12 15.36
C HIS A 93 8.69 12.14 15.00
N ASN A 94 8.98 10.85 15.00
CA ASN A 94 7.97 9.83 14.76
C ASN A 94 7.13 9.63 16.02
N PRO A 95 5.81 9.90 15.97
CA PRO A 95 4.96 9.59 17.10
C PRO A 95 4.80 8.08 17.24
N GLU A 96 5.03 7.61 18.44
CA GLU A 96 4.72 6.24 18.84
C GLU A 96 3.25 6.14 19.28
N MET A 97 2.71 4.92 19.41
CA MET A 97 1.35 4.75 19.92
C MET A 97 1.16 5.37 21.31
N ARG A 98 2.16 5.30 22.18
CA ARG A 98 2.11 5.97 23.50
C ARG A 98 1.93 7.49 23.39
N ASP A 99 2.52 8.13 22.38
CA ASP A 99 2.36 9.57 22.15
C ASP A 99 0.92 9.88 21.72
N VAL A 100 0.32 9.00 20.89
CA VAL A 100 -1.08 9.11 20.48
C VAL A 100 -2.01 8.98 21.69
N PHE A 101 -1.82 7.95 22.51
CA PHE A 101 -2.60 7.76 23.75
C PHE A 101 -2.41 8.90 24.74
N GLY A 102 -1.20 9.45 24.84
CA GLY A 102 -0.94 10.59 25.71
C GLY A 102 -1.54 11.92 25.21
N ALA A 103 -1.79 12.04 23.90
CA ALA A 103 -2.30 13.28 23.30
C ALA A 103 -3.83 13.36 23.22
N ILE A 104 -4.50 12.23 23.24
CA ILE A 104 -5.96 12.12 23.10
C ILE A 104 -6.57 11.68 24.42
N PRO A 105 -7.54 12.42 24.98
CA PRO A 105 -8.33 11.92 26.10
C PRO A 105 -8.99 10.60 25.70
N SER A 106 -8.72 9.53 26.45
CA SER A 106 -9.25 8.18 26.14
C SER A 106 -10.77 8.16 26.17
N ASP A 107 -11.35 8.80 27.18
CA ASP A 107 -12.76 8.69 27.56
C ASP A 107 -13.76 9.03 26.44
N ASP A 108 -13.35 9.87 25.46
CA ASP A 108 -14.22 10.25 24.33
C ASP A 108 -13.75 9.69 22.97
N ASN A 109 -12.59 9.03 22.93
CA ASN A 109 -11.92 8.71 21.66
C ASN A 109 -11.45 7.26 21.54
N GLU A 110 -11.90 6.38 22.41
CA GLU A 110 -11.53 4.96 22.45
C GLU A 110 -11.77 4.25 21.10
N SER A 111 -12.89 4.56 20.44
CA SER A 111 -13.19 3.96 19.13
C SER A 111 -12.19 4.34 18.05
N GLN A 112 -11.67 5.56 18.09
CA GLN A 112 -10.65 6.04 17.13
C GLN A 112 -9.26 5.44 17.46
N LEU A 113 -8.95 5.31 18.74
CA LEU A 113 -7.72 4.68 19.20
C LEU A 113 -7.71 3.19 18.86
N LEU A 114 -8.85 2.50 19.01
CA LEU A 114 -9.02 1.11 18.56
C LEU A 114 -8.77 1.00 17.06
N ALA A 115 -9.42 1.83 16.25
CA ALA A 115 -9.23 1.84 14.79
C ALA A 115 -7.76 2.04 14.42
N ARG A 116 -7.09 2.96 15.11
CA ARG A 116 -5.66 3.21 14.92
C ARG A 116 -4.79 2.02 15.30
N TYR A 117 -5.11 1.33 16.37
CA TYR A 117 -4.41 0.13 16.81
C TYR A 117 -4.53 -0.99 15.76
N LEU A 118 -5.75 -1.25 15.26
CA LEU A 118 -5.97 -2.24 14.22
C LEU A 118 -5.20 -1.89 12.94
N GLN A 119 -5.24 -0.63 12.52
CA GLN A 119 -4.48 -0.17 11.36
C GLN A 119 -2.98 -0.40 11.54
N MET A 120 -2.43 -0.10 12.71
CA MET A 120 -1.03 -0.33 13.02
C MET A 120 -0.67 -1.83 12.94
N ASN A 121 -1.48 -2.69 13.51
CA ASN A 121 -1.25 -4.14 13.42
C ASN A 121 -1.22 -4.61 11.96
N THR A 122 -2.13 -4.08 11.13
CA THR A 122 -2.17 -4.44 9.71
C THR A 122 -0.98 -3.87 8.95
N THR A 123 -0.70 -2.57 9.08
CA THR A 123 0.31 -1.90 8.24
C THR A 123 1.74 -2.16 8.69
N SER A 124 1.99 -2.29 9.99
CA SER A 124 3.35 -2.42 10.53
C SER A 124 3.75 -3.86 10.84
N LYS A 125 2.77 -4.72 11.22
CA LYS A 125 3.02 -6.14 11.55
C LYS A 125 2.59 -7.10 10.43
N GLY A 126 1.93 -6.61 9.38
CA GLY A 126 1.42 -7.44 8.28
C GLY A 126 0.21 -8.32 8.66
N HIS A 127 -0.42 -8.10 9.81
CA HIS A 127 -1.53 -8.93 10.30
C HIS A 127 -2.87 -8.38 9.84
N LEU A 128 -3.55 -9.08 8.93
CA LEU A 128 -4.90 -8.70 8.49
C LEU A 128 -5.90 -8.72 9.65
N TYR A 129 -5.73 -9.65 10.58
CA TYR A 129 -6.61 -9.85 11.73
C TYR A 129 -5.89 -9.53 13.03
N THR A 130 -6.57 -8.80 13.93
CA THR A 130 -6.13 -8.55 15.30
C THR A 130 -6.97 -9.40 16.24
N ASN A 131 -6.34 -10.10 17.19
CA ASN A 131 -7.07 -10.86 18.20
C ASN A 131 -7.81 -9.90 19.16
N VAL A 132 -9.05 -10.21 19.50
CA VAL A 132 -9.86 -9.43 20.46
C VAL A 132 -9.17 -9.33 21.82
N GLU A 133 -8.44 -10.37 22.22
CA GLU A 133 -7.67 -10.36 23.48
C GLU A 133 -6.59 -9.26 23.50
N GLU A 134 -5.99 -8.91 22.36
CA GLU A 134 -4.98 -7.84 22.27
C GLU A 134 -5.55 -6.44 22.54
N VAL A 135 -6.86 -6.30 22.45
CA VAL A 135 -7.57 -5.02 22.58
C VAL A 135 -8.60 -5.03 23.71
N ALA A 136 -8.57 -6.03 24.60
CA ALA A 136 -9.52 -6.18 25.70
C ALA A 136 -9.54 -4.96 26.63
N ASP A 137 -8.40 -4.32 26.83
CA ASP A 137 -8.25 -3.13 27.68
C ASP A 137 -8.98 -1.88 27.14
N PHE A 138 -9.41 -1.88 25.87
CA PHE A 138 -10.23 -0.79 25.32
C PHE A 138 -11.68 -0.79 25.84
N GLY A 139 -12.15 -1.85 26.49
CA GLY A 139 -13.51 -1.96 27.03
C GLY A 139 -14.49 -2.69 26.12
N ASP A 140 -15.72 -2.18 25.95
CA ASP A 140 -16.73 -2.84 25.11
C ASP A 140 -16.41 -2.68 23.61
N ILE A 141 -15.77 -3.70 23.08
CA ILE A 141 -15.32 -3.74 21.68
C ILE A 141 -16.50 -3.60 20.70
N ASN A 142 -17.67 -4.16 21.00
CA ASN A 142 -18.83 -4.06 20.09
C ASN A 142 -19.35 -2.61 20.05
N TYR A 143 -19.41 -1.96 21.19
CA TYR A 143 -19.77 -0.55 21.27
C TYR A 143 -18.77 0.31 20.48
N LEU A 144 -17.47 0.08 20.66
CA LEU A 144 -16.41 0.86 20.01
C LEU A 144 -16.43 0.68 18.48
N ILE A 145 -16.64 -0.53 17.98
CA ILE A 145 -16.81 -0.79 16.54
C ILE A 145 -18.01 0.01 15.99
N ASN A 146 -19.15 -0.09 16.64
CA ASN A 146 -20.35 0.60 16.20
C ASN A 146 -20.20 2.12 16.24
N ASP A 147 -19.55 2.65 17.29
CA ASP A 147 -19.29 4.07 17.43
C ASP A 147 -18.33 4.58 16.34
N HIS A 148 -17.24 3.85 16.06
CA HIS A 148 -16.33 4.16 14.97
C HIS A 148 -17.04 4.20 13.61
N ASN A 149 -17.74 3.11 13.25
CA ASN A 149 -18.39 2.97 11.96
C ASN A 149 -19.49 4.03 11.75
N ARG A 150 -20.21 4.40 12.81
CA ARG A 150 -21.20 5.48 12.78
C ARG A 150 -20.58 6.86 12.54
N LYS A 151 -19.36 7.09 13.05
CA LYS A 151 -18.63 8.36 12.89
C LYS A 151 -17.98 8.51 11.51
N LEU A 152 -17.84 7.42 10.75
CA LEU A 152 -17.27 7.47 9.41
C LEU A 152 -18.19 8.23 8.45
N TYR A 153 -17.60 9.06 7.61
CA TYR A 153 -18.34 9.70 6.52
C TYR A 153 -18.75 8.66 5.47
N LYS A 154 -19.90 8.84 4.82
CA LYS A 154 -20.53 7.86 3.91
C LYS A 154 -19.60 7.27 2.84
N THR A 155 -18.65 8.04 2.35
CA THR A 155 -17.66 7.57 1.35
C THR A 155 -16.51 6.76 1.94
N HIS A 156 -16.44 6.60 3.26
CA HIS A 156 -15.33 5.97 3.98
C HIS A 156 -15.71 4.63 4.63
N HIS A 157 -16.88 4.07 4.31
CA HIS A 157 -17.32 2.77 4.84
C HIS A 157 -16.42 1.58 4.44
N SER A 158 -15.54 1.76 3.44
CA SER A 158 -14.47 0.79 3.22
C SER A 158 -13.57 0.59 4.45
N ARG A 159 -13.53 1.58 5.35
CA ARG A 159 -12.71 1.58 6.57
C ARG A 159 -13.48 1.13 7.81
N ASP A 160 -14.66 0.58 7.65
CA ASP A 160 -15.41 0.00 8.75
C ASP A 160 -14.56 -1.03 9.50
N LEU A 161 -14.65 -0.99 10.83
CA LEU A 161 -14.15 -2.05 11.68
C LEU A 161 -15.13 -3.21 11.67
N CYS A 162 -14.61 -4.40 11.43
CA CYS A 162 -15.40 -5.62 11.33
C CYS A 162 -14.91 -6.71 12.26
N ARG A 163 -15.78 -7.68 12.55
CA ARG A 163 -15.43 -8.89 13.30
C ARG A 163 -15.43 -10.11 12.38
N PHE A 164 -14.44 -10.97 12.58
CA PHE A 164 -14.45 -12.33 12.03
C PHE A 164 -14.60 -13.35 13.16
N GLY A 165 -15.75 -13.99 13.20
CA GLY A 165 -16.11 -14.87 14.31
C GLY A 165 -16.18 -14.11 15.63
N LYS A 166 -15.77 -14.79 16.72
CA LYS A 166 -15.77 -14.19 18.07
C LYS A 166 -14.43 -13.54 18.43
N ASN A 167 -13.34 -13.95 17.78
CA ASN A 167 -12.00 -13.72 18.28
C ASN A 167 -11.19 -12.70 17.48
N PHE A 168 -11.61 -12.30 16.29
CA PHE A 168 -10.80 -11.47 15.43
C PHE A 168 -11.50 -10.20 14.97
N LEU A 169 -10.71 -9.13 14.85
CA LEU A 169 -11.10 -7.84 14.31
C LEU A 169 -10.27 -7.53 13.07
N TYR A 170 -10.85 -6.80 12.13
CA TYR A 170 -10.15 -6.33 10.94
C TYR A 170 -10.76 -5.04 10.41
N ILE A 171 -10.02 -4.35 9.55
CA ILE A 171 -10.50 -3.19 8.80
C ILE A 171 -10.96 -3.68 7.43
N ASN A 172 -12.19 -3.37 7.06
CA ASN A 172 -12.84 -3.91 5.85
C ASN A 172 -12.06 -3.66 4.56
N GLU A 173 -11.44 -2.51 4.42
CA GLU A 173 -10.63 -2.15 3.23
C GLU A 173 -9.53 -3.18 2.96
N TYR A 174 -8.75 -3.54 3.97
CA TYR A 174 -7.64 -4.49 3.82
C TYR A 174 -8.12 -5.92 3.51
N TYR A 175 -9.24 -6.30 4.11
CA TYR A 175 -9.88 -7.59 3.83
C TYR A 175 -10.41 -7.67 2.40
N GLU A 176 -11.15 -6.66 1.96
CA GLU A 176 -11.73 -6.62 0.62
C GLU A 176 -10.64 -6.55 -0.46
N ASP A 177 -9.58 -5.76 -0.27
CA ASP A 177 -8.45 -5.71 -1.19
C ASP A 177 -7.80 -7.10 -1.33
N THR A 178 -7.54 -7.78 -0.22
CA THR A 178 -6.95 -9.13 -0.21
C THR A 178 -7.87 -10.13 -0.92
N LYS A 179 -9.14 -10.12 -0.57
CA LYS A 179 -10.15 -11.03 -1.12
C LYS A 179 -10.28 -10.87 -2.63
N ARG A 180 -10.43 -9.64 -3.13
CA ARG A 180 -10.57 -9.35 -4.57
C ARG A 180 -9.35 -9.79 -5.37
N ILE A 181 -8.14 -9.56 -4.84
CA ILE A 181 -6.92 -10.04 -5.49
C ILE A 181 -6.94 -11.56 -5.61
N LEU A 182 -7.21 -12.27 -4.51
CA LEU A 182 -7.19 -13.73 -4.51
C LEU A 182 -8.30 -14.33 -5.39
N GLU A 183 -9.49 -13.74 -5.41
CA GLU A 183 -10.60 -14.15 -6.27
C GLU A 183 -10.24 -13.99 -7.77
N GLU A 184 -9.62 -12.86 -8.14
CA GLU A 184 -9.18 -12.62 -9.51
C GLU A 184 -8.09 -13.62 -9.94
N LEU A 185 -7.06 -13.80 -9.10
CA LEU A 185 -6.01 -14.78 -9.38
C LEU A 185 -6.57 -16.21 -9.48
N LEU A 186 -7.52 -16.55 -8.62
CA LEU A 186 -8.19 -17.86 -8.65
C LEU A 186 -9.01 -18.03 -9.95
N ASN A 187 -9.69 -16.99 -10.42
CA ASN A 187 -10.42 -17.03 -11.69
C ASN A 187 -9.47 -17.23 -12.87
N LEU A 188 -8.35 -16.51 -12.92
CA LEU A 188 -7.32 -16.68 -13.95
C LEU A 188 -6.67 -18.08 -13.92
N SER A 189 -6.66 -18.74 -12.77
CA SER A 189 -6.10 -20.09 -12.62
C SER A 189 -6.98 -21.21 -13.19
N LYS A 190 -8.22 -20.93 -13.61
CA LYS A 190 -9.19 -21.93 -14.09
C LYS A 190 -9.11 -22.22 -15.59
N GLY A 191 -8.32 -21.48 -16.35
CA GLY A 191 -8.20 -21.63 -17.80
C GLY A 191 -6.76 -21.46 -18.26
N GLY A 192 -6.38 -22.14 -19.31
CA GLY A 192 -5.04 -22.04 -19.90
C GLY A 192 -5.06 -21.52 -21.33
N LEU A 193 -3.88 -21.40 -21.92
CA LEU A 193 -3.69 -20.98 -23.31
C LEU A 193 -3.69 -22.22 -24.19
N VAL A 194 -4.68 -22.30 -25.06
CA VAL A 194 -4.78 -23.41 -26.04
C VAL A 194 -3.56 -23.43 -26.95
N GLY A 195 -2.95 -24.60 -27.13
CA GLY A 195 -1.75 -24.76 -27.96
C GLY A 195 -0.44 -24.29 -27.32
N TYR A 196 -0.46 -23.90 -26.04
CA TYR A 196 0.71 -23.38 -25.37
C TYR A 196 1.93 -24.31 -25.41
N ARG A 197 1.76 -25.61 -25.14
CA ARG A 197 2.87 -26.58 -25.22
C ARG A 197 3.53 -26.63 -26.58
N ASN A 198 2.72 -26.59 -27.65
CA ASN A 198 3.24 -26.57 -29.02
C ASN A 198 4.06 -25.30 -29.29
N LEU A 199 3.58 -24.15 -28.81
CA LEU A 199 4.31 -22.87 -28.90
C LEU A 199 5.66 -22.96 -28.19
N VAL A 200 5.71 -23.46 -26.98
CA VAL A 200 6.96 -23.62 -26.22
C VAL A 200 7.91 -24.61 -26.88
N THR A 201 7.41 -25.76 -27.31
CA THR A 201 8.20 -26.79 -28.02
C THR A 201 8.81 -26.22 -29.30
N TYR A 202 8.04 -25.52 -30.12
CA TYR A 202 8.52 -24.86 -31.32
C TYR A 202 9.62 -23.84 -30.99
N TRP A 203 9.37 -22.94 -30.03
CA TRP A 203 10.33 -21.90 -29.60
C TRP A 203 11.62 -22.52 -29.07
N MET A 204 11.55 -23.58 -28.25
CA MET A 204 12.74 -24.27 -27.73
C MET A 204 13.56 -24.94 -28.83
N ASN A 205 12.93 -25.49 -29.87
CA ASN A 205 13.64 -26.09 -31.02
C ASN A 205 14.38 -25.05 -31.85
N GLU A 206 13.81 -23.86 -32.00
CA GLU A 206 14.47 -22.73 -32.69
C GLU A 206 15.56 -22.07 -31.82
N ASN A 207 15.54 -22.28 -30.50
CA ASN A 207 16.45 -21.67 -29.53
C ASN A 207 17.09 -22.70 -28.55
N PRO A 208 17.77 -23.75 -29.04
CA PRO A 208 18.11 -24.95 -28.25
C PRO A 208 19.08 -24.67 -27.08
N GLU A 209 19.95 -23.66 -27.21
CA GLU A 209 20.94 -23.31 -26.18
C GLU A 209 20.46 -22.21 -25.22
N THR A 210 19.29 -21.65 -25.44
CA THR A 210 18.82 -20.47 -24.72
C THR A 210 18.39 -20.82 -23.29
N VAL A 211 17.83 -22.00 -23.06
CA VAL A 211 17.43 -22.48 -21.73
C VAL A 211 18.28 -23.68 -21.34
N ASN A 212 19.29 -23.44 -20.53
CA ASN A 212 20.30 -24.44 -20.11
C ASN A 212 19.96 -25.20 -18.81
N CYS A 213 18.78 -25.02 -18.25
CA CYS A 213 18.33 -25.60 -16.99
C CYS A 213 17.01 -26.35 -17.20
N GLU A 214 16.97 -27.63 -16.86
CA GLU A 214 15.75 -28.47 -17.00
C GLU A 214 14.59 -27.95 -16.16
N GLU A 215 14.87 -27.41 -14.99
CA GLU A 215 13.83 -26.79 -14.14
C GLU A 215 13.13 -25.64 -14.87
N LYS A 216 13.90 -24.73 -15.49
CA LYS A 216 13.34 -23.60 -16.27
C LYS A 216 12.60 -24.07 -17.53
N LYS A 217 13.08 -25.15 -18.18
CA LYS A 217 12.35 -25.75 -19.30
C LYS A 217 10.99 -26.28 -18.86
N ASN A 218 10.95 -26.97 -17.73
CA ASN A 218 9.71 -27.51 -17.17
C ASN A 218 8.74 -26.38 -16.78
N ILE A 219 9.25 -25.31 -16.16
CA ILE A 219 8.46 -24.10 -15.84
C ILE A 219 7.83 -23.54 -17.12
N LEU A 220 8.64 -23.28 -18.16
CA LEU A 220 8.15 -22.73 -19.41
C LEU A 220 7.12 -23.66 -20.07
N ASN A 221 7.33 -24.97 -20.08
CA ASN A 221 6.42 -25.94 -20.68
C ASN A 221 5.04 -26.00 -20.00
N GLU A 222 4.96 -25.73 -18.71
CA GLU A 222 3.74 -25.90 -17.92
C GLU A 222 3.04 -24.60 -17.52
N MET A 223 3.72 -23.46 -17.68
CA MET A 223 3.31 -22.17 -17.13
C MET A 223 1.85 -21.79 -17.45
N PHE A 224 1.45 -21.88 -18.72
CA PHE A 224 0.12 -21.47 -19.17
C PHE A 224 -0.72 -22.62 -19.78
N VAL A 225 -0.38 -23.86 -19.44
CA VAL A 225 -1.16 -25.01 -19.95
C VAL A 225 -2.57 -25.03 -19.39
N ASN A 226 -2.72 -24.78 -18.09
CA ASN A 226 -4.00 -24.88 -17.38
C ASN A 226 -4.34 -23.61 -16.59
N SER A 227 -3.60 -22.52 -16.79
CA SER A 227 -3.74 -21.29 -16.05
C SER A 227 -3.40 -20.09 -16.92
N GLN A 228 -4.10 -18.97 -16.76
CA GLN A 228 -3.75 -17.68 -17.35
C GLN A 228 -2.88 -16.84 -16.43
N VAL A 229 -2.62 -17.30 -15.21
CA VAL A 229 -1.72 -16.65 -14.24
C VAL A 229 -0.57 -17.57 -13.88
N ALA A 230 0.65 -17.02 -13.88
CA ALA A 230 1.86 -17.68 -13.40
C ALA A 230 2.46 -16.90 -12.24
N LEU A 231 2.73 -17.61 -11.13
CA LEU A 231 3.42 -17.06 -9.97
C LEU A 231 4.82 -17.69 -9.88
N ILE A 232 5.84 -16.83 -9.94
CA ILE A 232 7.24 -17.24 -9.91
C ILE A 232 7.85 -16.76 -8.59
N TYR A 233 8.12 -17.69 -7.70
CA TYR A 233 8.78 -17.44 -6.43
C TYR A 233 10.26 -17.79 -6.51
N GLY A 234 11.11 -16.99 -5.93
CA GLY A 234 12.53 -17.30 -5.85
C GLY A 234 13.32 -16.21 -5.12
N ALA A 235 14.40 -16.63 -4.46
CA ALA A 235 15.31 -15.72 -3.79
C ALA A 235 16.02 -14.75 -4.77
N ALA A 236 16.65 -13.70 -4.25
CA ALA A 236 17.49 -12.83 -5.07
C ALA A 236 18.61 -13.63 -5.76
N GLY A 237 18.90 -13.33 -7.02
CA GLY A 237 19.95 -14.02 -7.77
C GLY A 237 19.58 -15.38 -8.40
N THR A 238 18.38 -15.91 -8.20
CA THR A 238 17.96 -17.22 -8.77
C THR A 238 17.65 -17.17 -10.28
N GLY A 239 17.78 -16.02 -10.92
CA GLY A 239 17.58 -15.89 -12.36
C GLY A 239 16.13 -15.62 -12.78
N LYS A 240 15.28 -15.09 -11.89
CA LYS A 240 13.89 -14.70 -12.19
C LYS A 240 13.77 -13.78 -13.41
N THR A 241 14.57 -12.72 -13.46
CA THR A 241 14.57 -11.78 -14.60
C THR A 241 15.05 -12.44 -15.89
N TYR A 242 15.92 -13.43 -15.81
CA TYR A 242 16.33 -14.23 -16.96
C TYR A 242 15.18 -15.09 -17.48
N LEU A 243 14.44 -15.73 -16.59
CA LEU A 243 13.21 -16.46 -16.96
C LEU A 243 12.16 -15.54 -17.58
N LEU A 244 11.97 -14.32 -17.03
CA LEU A 244 11.08 -13.33 -17.64
C LEU A 244 11.47 -12.95 -19.07
N ASN A 245 12.77 -12.86 -19.35
CA ASN A 245 13.24 -12.59 -20.71
C ASN A 245 12.88 -13.76 -21.68
N HIS A 246 12.96 -15.01 -21.22
CA HIS A 246 12.51 -16.15 -22.03
C HIS A 246 11.00 -16.12 -22.27
N VAL A 247 10.19 -15.84 -21.26
CA VAL A 247 8.74 -15.65 -21.41
C VAL A 247 8.46 -14.54 -22.42
N ALA A 248 9.16 -13.41 -22.30
CA ALA A 248 8.98 -12.29 -23.21
C ALA A 248 9.34 -12.62 -24.66
N GLN A 249 10.41 -13.40 -24.90
CA GLN A 249 10.83 -13.87 -26.22
C GLN A 249 9.91 -14.95 -26.80
N LEU A 250 9.39 -15.87 -25.95
CA LEU A 250 8.39 -16.85 -26.34
C LEU A 250 7.14 -16.19 -26.95
N PHE A 251 6.79 -15.03 -26.45
CA PHE A 251 5.68 -14.20 -26.89
C PHE A 251 6.14 -12.94 -27.65
N ASP A 252 7.16 -13.03 -28.52
CA ASP A 252 7.84 -11.86 -29.10
C ASP A 252 6.89 -10.91 -29.86
N GLU A 253 5.92 -11.46 -30.58
CA GLU A 253 4.97 -10.67 -31.38
C GLU A 253 3.80 -10.09 -30.57
N GLN A 254 3.52 -10.63 -29.39
CA GLN A 254 2.47 -10.18 -28.49
C GLN A 254 2.84 -8.88 -27.77
N THR A 255 1.84 -8.10 -27.40
CA THR A 255 2.04 -6.87 -26.59
C THR A 255 2.22 -7.19 -25.12
N LYS A 256 3.26 -6.63 -24.51
CA LYS A 256 3.65 -6.90 -23.12
C LYS A 256 3.76 -5.61 -22.31
N LEU A 257 3.16 -5.59 -21.11
CA LEU A 257 3.35 -4.54 -20.13
C LEU A 257 4.16 -5.07 -18.96
N PHE A 258 5.31 -4.45 -18.71
CA PHE A 258 6.15 -4.72 -17.54
C PHE A 258 5.92 -3.66 -16.48
N LEU A 259 5.56 -4.08 -15.28
CA LEU A 259 5.40 -3.23 -14.12
C LEU A 259 6.39 -3.62 -13.01
N ALA A 260 6.93 -2.62 -12.33
CA ALA A 260 7.71 -2.81 -11.11
C ALA A 260 7.47 -1.64 -10.14
N ASN A 261 7.87 -1.81 -8.89
CA ASN A 261 7.58 -0.82 -7.85
C ASN A 261 8.43 0.45 -7.98
N THR A 262 9.68 0.33 -8.47
CA THR A 262 10.66 1.42 -8.50
C THR A 262 11.20 1.70 -9.91
N ASN A 263 11.66 2.94 -10.17
CA ASN A 263 12.31 3.28 -11.42
C ASN A 263 13.57 2.44 -11.70
N PRO A 264 14.48 2.20 -10.74
CA PRO A 264 15.63 1.33 -10.96
C PRO A 264 15.23 -0.10 -11.38
N ALA A 265 14.17 -0.66 -10.81
CA ALA A 265 13.66 -1.99 -11.19
C ALA A 265 13.12 -1.98 -12.63
N VAL A 266 12.35 -0.96 -13.01
CA VAL A 266 11.86 -0.77 -14.39
C VAL A 266 13.03 -0.64 -15.38
N ASP A 267 14.05 0.14 -15.06
CA ASP A 267 15.22 0.32 -15.93
C ASP A 267 16.04 -0.95 -16.04
N ASN A 268 16.13 -1.76 -14.98
CA ASN A 268 16.76 -3.07 -15.01
C ASN A 268 16.00 -4.04 -15.95
N LEU A 269 14.67 -4.08 -15.84
CA LEU A 269 13.82 -4.86 -16.75
C LEU A 269 14.04 -4.41 -18.21
N ARG A 270 13.94 -3.10 -18.50
CA ARG A 270 14.11 -2.56 -19.85
C ARG A 270 15.45 -2.94 -20.48
N ARG A 271 16.54 -2.95 -19.69
CA ARG A 271 17.87 -3.34 -20.18
C ARG A 271 18.02 -4.84 -20.43
N LYS A 272 17.31 -5.67 -19.68
CA LYS A 272 17.43 -7.13 -19.74
C LYS A 272 16.48 -7.80 -20.70
N MET A 273 15.32 -7.17 -21.00
CA MET A 273 14.35 -7.71 -21.94
C MET A 273 14.81 -7.47 -23.37
N LYS A 274 14.89 -8.56 -24.15
CA LYS A 274 15.31 -8.55 -25.57
C LYS A 274 14.15 -8.80 -26.53
N ALA A 275 12.93 -8.87 -26.03
CA ALA A 275 11.72 -9.09 -26.83
C ALA A 275 11.17 -7.76 -27.36
N LYS A 276 10.41 -7.85 -28.47
CA LYS A 276 9.69 -6.73 -29.05
C LYS A 276 8.39 -6.42 -28.31
N ASN A 277 7.73 -5.33 -28.66
CA ASN A 277 6.38 -4.95 -28.18
C ASN A 277 6.27 -4.92 -26.66
N CYS A 278 7.28 -4.35 -25.99
CA CYS A 278 7.38 -4.26 -24.54
C CYS A 278 7.22 -2.82 -24.07
N ASP A 279 6.20 -2.57 -23.26
CA ASP A 279 6.01 -1.34 -22.51
C ASP A 279 6.50 -1.52 -21.07
N PHE A 280 7.07 -0.47 -20.49
CA PHE A 280 7.65 -0.48 -19.14
C PHE A 280 7.15 0.71 -18.34
N SER A 281 6.69 0.47 -17.12
CA SER A 281 6.23 1.54 -16.23
C SER A 281 6.41 1.15 -14.76
N THR A 282 6.53 2.15 -13.89
CA THR A 282 6.30 1.90 -12.47
C THR A 282 4.81 1.75 -12.20
N ILE A 283 4.45 0.97 -11.17
CA ILE A 283 3.06 0.81 -10.72
C ILE A 283 2.42 2.19 -10.46
N ALA A 284 3.11 3.05 -9.72
CA ALA A 284 2.62 4.39 -9.40
C ALA A 284 2.36 5.24 -10.67
N MET A 285 3.21 5.16 -11.68
CA MET A 285 3.03 5.88 -12.94
C MET A 285 1.87 5.28 -13.74
N PHE A 286 1.78 3.96 -13.82
CA PHE A 286 0.68 3.26 -14.48
C PHE A 286 -0.67 3.63 -13.85
N LEU A 287 -0.77 3.64 -12.52
CA LEU A 287 -2.00 3.99 -11.81
C LEU A 287 -2.40 5.47 -11.98
N LYS A 288 -1.42 6.38 -12.13
CA LYS A 288 -1.67 7.82 -12.36
C LYS A 288 -2.11 8.15 -13.79
N ARG A 289 -1.78 7.34 -14.79
CA ARG A 289 -2.25 7.56 -16.16
C ARG A 289 -3.78 7.48 -16.17
N GLY A 290 -4.44 8.33 -16.96
CA GLY A 290 -5.90 8.25 -17.18
C GLY A 290 -6.32 6.87 -17.74
N ASN A 291 -7.57 6.70 -18.16
CA ASN A 291 -8.06 5.46 -18.74
C ASN A 291 -7.13 4.97 -19.85
N VAL A 292 -6.46 3.85 -19.60
CA VAL A 292 -5.58 3.21 -20.57
C VAL A 292 -6.47 2.26 -21.38
N ASN A 293 -6.86 2.68 -22.57
CA ASN A 293 -7.60 1.81 -23.51
C ASN A 293 -6.68 0.75 -24.19
N ALA A 294 -5.41 0.70 -23.79
CA ALA A 294 -4.49 -0.29 -24.35
C ALA A 294 -4.76 -1.68 -23.72
N THR A 295 -4.99 -2.66 -24.59
CA THR A 295 -5.05 -4.07 -24.19
C THR A 295 -3.68 -4.68 -24.41
N TYR A 296 -3.19 -5.36 -23.40
CA TYR A 296 -1.95 -6.12 -23.48
C TYR A 296 -2.25 -7.62 -23.56
N ASP A 297 -1.45 -8.34 -24.32
CA ASP A 297 -1.56 -9.80 -24.31
C ASP A 297 -1.01 -10.36 -22.99
N ILE A 298 0.06 -9.74 -22.45
CA ILE A 298 0.69 -10.19 -21.20
C ILE A 298 0.97 -9.01 -20.30
N LEU A 299 0.53 -9.11 -19.06
CA LEU A 299 0.94 -8.25 -17.94
C LEU A 299 1.99 -8.98 -17.11
N ILE A 300 3.16 -8.38 -16.95
CA ILE A 300 4.28 -8.93 -16.18
C ILE A 300 4.59 -7.97 -15.05
N MET A 301 4.56 -8.45 -13.82
CA MET A 301 4.88 -7.66 -12.65
C MET A 301 6.06 -8.29 -11.90
N ASP A 302 7.12 -7.52 -11.71
CA ASP A 302 8.30 -7.92 -10.93
C ASP A 302 8.29 -7.28 -9.54
N GLU A 303 9.03 -7.88 -8.61
CA GLU A 303 9.11 -7.46 -7.20
C GLU A 303 7.73 -7.45 -6.49
N CYS A 304 6.86 -8.42 -6.79
CA CYS A 304 5.48 -8.47 -6.29
C CYS A 304 5.36 -8.47 -4.76
N SER A 305 6.36 -8.98 -4.03
CA SER A 305 6.41 -8.94 -2.57
C SER A 305 6.44 -7.52 -1.99
N MET A 306 6.88 -6.54 -2.78
CA MET A 306 6.94 -5.12 -2.39
C MET A 306 5.69 -4.33 -2.80
N VAL A 307 4.69 -4.96 -3.39
CA VAL A 307 3.48 -4.32 -3.88
C VAL A 307 2.37 -4.42 -2.85
N SER A 308 1.80 -3.28 -2.46
CA SER A 308 0.68 -3.24 -1.50
C SER A 308 -0.58 -3.93 -2.06
N ASN A 309 -1.44 -4.45 -1.17
CA ASN A 309 -2.73 -5.01 -1.57
C ASN A 309 -3.57 -3.98 -2.34
N SER A 310 -3.61 -2.74 -1.86
CA SER A 310 -4.35 -1.65 -2.53
C SER A 310 -3.84 -1.36 -3.95
N ASP A 311 -2.52 -1.32 -4.14
CA ASP A 311 -1.96 -1.05 -5.47
C ASP A 311 -2.16 -2.24 -6.40
N MET A 312 -1.97 -3.48 -5.91
CA MET A 312 -2.23 -4.67 -6.69
C MET A 312 -3.68 -4.76 -7.17
N ARG A 313 -4.65 -4.55 -6.26
CA ARG A 313 -6.07 -4.50 -6.63
C ARG A 313 -6.33 -3.47 -7.74
N LYS A 314 -5.81 -2.24 -7.57
CA LYS A 314 -5.97 -1.17 -8.57
C LYS A 314 -5.32 -1.51 -9.91
N VAL A 315 -4.19 -2.22 -9.92
CA VAL A 315 -3.55 -2.67 -11.16
C VAL A 315 -4.43 -3.70 -11.86
N LEU A 316 -4.93 -4.71 -11.13
CA LEU A 316 -5.82 -5.73 -11.70
C LEU A 316 -7.12 -5.13 -12.26
N GLU A 317 -7.71 -4.15 -11.57
CA GLU A 317 -8.93 -3.46 -12.03
C GLU A 317 -8.69 -2.56 -13.26
N LYS A 318 -7.49 -1.99 -13.38
CA LYS A 318 -7.18 -0.99 -14.42
C LYS A 318 -6.58 -1.60 -15.68
N ALA A 319 -5.76 -2.62 -15.53
CA ALA A 319 -5.06 -3.24 -16.64
C ALA A 319 -6.00 -4.17 -17.44
N ASN A 320 -5.95 -4.09 -18.76
CA ASN A 320 -6.63 -5.03 -19.63
C ASN A 320 -5.58 -5.97 -20.23
N TYR A 321 -5.63 -7.26 -19.88
CA TYR A 321 -4.63 -8.27 -20.24
C TYR A 321 -5.27 -9.65 -20.42
N LYS A 322 -4.55 -10.56 -21.12
CA LYS A 322 -4.97 -11.96 -21.31
C LYS A 322 -4.21 -12.92 -20.40
N LEU A 323 -2.91 -12.70 -20.21
CA LEU A 323 -2.05 -13.51 -19.37
C LEU A 323 -1.38 -12.63 -18.29
N LEU A 324 -1.15 -13.19 -17.13
CA LEU A 324 -0.54 -12.51 -15.98
C LEU A 324 0.67 -13.29 -15.49
N VAL A 325 1.82 -12.61 -15.35
CA VAL A 325 3.04 -13.17 -14.75
C VAL A 325 3.41 -12.34 -13.54
N LEU A 326 3.44 -12.95 -12.38
CA LEU A 326 3.76 -12.33 -11.10
C LEU A 326 5.05 -12.93 -10.56
N VAL A 327 6.04 -12.09 -10.33
CA VAL A 327 7.37 -12.51 -9.90
C VAL A 327 7.75 -11.81 -8.61
N GLY A 328 8.28 -12.55 -7.66
CA GLY A 328 8.71 -11.96 -6.38
C GLY A 328 9.48 -12.95 -5.51
N ASP A 329 9.87 -12.43 -4.37
CA ASP A 329 10.59 -13.18 -3.35
C ASP A 329 9.84 -13.04 -2.03
N THR A 330 9.25 -14.12 -1.55
CA THR A 330 8.48 -14.12 -0.29
C THR A 330 9.33 -13.94 0.97
N TYR A 331 10.64 -13.95 0.83
CA TYR A 331 11.60 -13.72 1.93
C TYR A 331 12.18 -12.30 1.92
N GLN A 332 11.86 -11.49 0.91
CA GLN A 332 12.24 -10.07 0.90
C GLN A 332 11.33 -9.22 1.79
N ILE A 333 11.77 -7.99 2.04
CA ILE A 333 11.02 -6.98 2.81
C ILE A 333 9.65 -6.80 2.19
N GLU A 334 8.63 -6.92 3.01
CA GLU A 334 7.23 -6.66 2.61
C GLU A 334 7.03 -5.19 2.21
N ALA A 335 5.92 -4.91 1.54
CA ALA A 335 5.55 -3.57 1.14
C ALA A 335 5.49 -2.62 2.35
N ILE A 336 5.86 -1.35 2.16
CA ILE A 336 5.76 -0.28 3.17
C ILE A 336 4.31 -0.12 3.66
N SER A 337 3.34 -0.30 2.76
CA SER A 337 1.92 -0.43 3.07
C SER A 337 1.54 -1.91 3.12
N PHE A 338 0.43 -2.26 3.78
CA PHE A 338 -0.02 -3.65 3.89
C PHE A 338 0.02 -4.39 2.54
N GLY A 339 0.80 -5.47 2.45
CA GLY A 339 1.12 -6.15 1.20
C GLY A 339 1.41 -7.64 1.36
N ASN A 340 0.48 -8.42 1.92
CA ASN A 340 0.66 -9.86 2.13
C ASN A 340 0.04 -10.74 1.02
N TRP A 341 -0.65 -10.17 0.04
CA TRP A 341 -1.39 -10.90 -0.99
C TRP A 341 -0.52 -11.91 -1.76
N PHE A 342 0.73 -11.55 -2.08
CA PHE A 342 1.63 -12.41 -2.86
C PHE A 342 2.04 -13.66 -2.09
N SER A 343 2.30 -13.52 -0.80
CA SER A 343 2.56 -14.66 0.11
C SER A 343 1.33 -15.54 0.28
N LEU A 344 0.13 -14.94 0.41
CA LEU A 344 -1.12 -15.66 0.52
C LEU A 344 -1.50 -16.41 -0.77
N ALA A 345 -1.27 -15.83 -1.94
CA ALA A 345 -1.56 -16.44 -3.24
C ALA A 345 -0.95 -17.84 -3.38
N LYS A 346 0.23 -18.07 -2.80
CA LYS A 346 0.91 -19.37 -2.77
C LYS A 346 0.06 -20.50 -2.16
N TYR A 347 -0.81 -20.18 -1.21
CA TYR A 347 -1.65 -21.16 -0.50
C TYR A 347 -3.03 -21.34 -1.14
N PHE A 348 -3.50 -20.34 -1.86
CA PHE A 348 -4.85 -20.32 -2.44
C PHE A 348 -4.89 -20.83 -3.88
N LEU A 349 -3.81 -20.67 -4.63
CA LEU A 349 -3.77 -21.13 -6.02
C LEU A 349 -3.41 -22.62 -6.13
N PRO A 350 -3.93 -23.34 -7.13
CA PRO A 350 -3.53 -24.72 -7.40
C PRO A 350 -2.01 -24.78 -7.54
N ARG A 351 -1.39 -25.67 -6.75
CA ARG A 351 0.08 -25.77 -6.70
C ARG A 351 0.67 -26.21 -8.04
N LYS A 352 1.16 -25.26 -8.79
CA LYS A 352 2.36 -25.40 -9.60
C LYS A 352 3.23 -24.20 -9.23
N THR A 353 3.81 -24.25 -8.02
CA THR A 353 4.80 -23.28 -7.57
C THR A 353 6.15 -23.70 -8.07
N TRP A 354 6.76 -22.84 -8.79
CA TRP A 354 8.12 -22.99 -9.29
C TRP A 354 9.05 -22.09 -8.51
#